data_3556b0d0d99f50ccc4a7510953d8152d
#
_entry.id   3556b0d0d99f50ccc4a7510953d8152d
#
_cell.length_a   1.000
_cell.length_b   1.000
_cell.length_c   1.000
_cell.angle_alpha   90.00
_cell.angle_beta   90.00
_cell.angle_gamma   90.00
#
_symmetry.space_group_name_H-M   'P 1'
#
loop_
_entity.id
_entity.type
_entity.pdbx_description
1 polymer ?
#
loop_
_entity_poly.entity_id
_entity_poly.type
_entity_poly.pdbx_seq_one_letter_code
_entity_poly.pdbx_strand_id
1 'polypeptide(L)'
;MIKYINNMIEIIRNSGESRNAIVTIAIGERCYGLWKEFAEQSWLLYCEKHDLGLIVVKNDLIEKENKSWKKPTWQKLLIGKTIKDRDIDINNICYLDTDIIINPLSPNIFNYHDEGNISLVSKRNNLPFSYEKTLKRIAFYRNKYLSSNYPLDSALFISLENLYKYH
;
A
#
# COMPACT_ATOMS: atom_id res chain seq x y z
N MET A 1 -15.40 22.56 4.56
CA MET A 1 -16.49 21.73 5.11
C MET A 1 -16.00 20.28 5.02
N ILE A 2 -15.45 19.72 6.12
CA ILE A 2 -14.92 18.35 6.15
C ILE A 2 -16.13 17.41 6.13
N LYS A 3 -16.37 16.77 4.98
CA LYS A 3 -17.36 15.68 4.92
C LYS A 3 -16.77 14.46 5.62
N TYR A 4 -17.24 14.18 6.82
CA TYR A 4 -17.10 12.86 7.46
C TYR A 4 -17.83 11.83 6.60
N ILE A 5 -17.13 11.27 5.64
CA ILE A 5 -17.62 10.13 4.86
C ILE A 5 -17.28 8.88 5.68
N ASN A 6 -18.24 8.45 6.51
CA ASN A 6 -18.14 7.26 7.38
C ASN A 6 -16.77 7.10 8.06
N ASN A 7 -16.72 6.75 9.33
CA ASN A 7 -15.53 6.63 10.21
C ASN A 7 -14.34 5.77 9.69
N MET A 8 -14.34 5.37 8.42
CA MET A 8 -13.40 4.44 7.82
C MET A 8 -12.22 5.14 7.13
N ILE A 9 -12.49 6.25 6.43
CA ILE A 9 -11.50 7.01 5.67
C ILE A 9 -11.50 8.46 6.14
N GLU A 10 -10.33 8.99 6.36
CA GLU A 10 -10.11 10.40 6.67
C GLU A 10 -9.29 11.05 5.54
N ILE A 11 -9.81 12.13 4.98
CA ILE A 11 -9.09 12.95 4.03
C ILE A 11 -8.43 14.07 4.82
N ILE A 12 -7.12 13.93 5.06
CA ILE A 12 -6.31 14.92 5.78
C ILE A 12 -6.07 16.14 4.90
N ARG A 13 -5.82 15.90 3.61
CA ARG A 13 -5.64 16.95 2.60
C ARG A 13 -6.30 16.52 1.29
N ASN A 14 -7.07 17.42 0.69
CA ASN A 14 -7.55 17.19 -0.67
C ASN A 14 -6.40 17.33 -1.67
N SER A 15 -6.46 16.58 -2.77
CA SER A 15 -5.59 16.85 -3.92
C SER A 15 -6.02 18.15 -4.58
N GLY A 16 -5.07 18.85 -5.20
CA GLY A 16 -5.39 19.92 -6.14
C GLY A 16 -5.63 19.38 -7.55
N GLU A 17 -5.12 20.10 -8.55
CA GLU A 17 -5.30 19.74 -9.97
C GLU A 17 -4.63 18.40 -10.35
N SER A 18 -3.64 17.96 -9.58
CA SER A 18 -2.93 16.71 -9.83
C SER A 18 -3.84 15.47 -9.75
N ARG A 19 -4.91 15.53 -8.93
CA ARG A 19 -5.78 14.41 -8.60
C ARG A 19 -5.03 13.15 -8.17
N ASN A 20 -3.83 13.31 -7.62
CA ASN A 20 -3.01 12.24 -7.10
C ASN A 20 -2.99 12.29 -5.56
N ALA A 21 -2.92 11.15 -4.89
CA ALA A 21 -2.89 11.10 -3.43
C ALA A 21 -1.90 10.09 -2.87
N ILE A 22 -1.28 10.44 -1.76
CA ILE A 22 -0.63 9.49 -0.86
C ILE A 22 -1.72 8.87 0.03
N VAL A 23 -1.70 7.55 0.16
CA VAL A 23 -2.68 6.81 0.94
C VAL A 23 -1.99 5.85 1.89
N THR A 24 -2.48 5.75 3.11
CA THR A 24 -2.02 4.76 4.09
C THR A 24 -3.17 4.07 4.81
N ILE A 25 -2.87 2.93 5.43
CA ILE A 25 -3.78 2.21 6.31
C ILE A 25 -3.22 2.26 7.73
N ALA A 26 -3.88 3.00 8.60
CA ALA A 26 -3.53 3.19 10.01
C ALA A 26 -4.68 2.74 10.91
N ILE A 27 -5.00 1.44 10.90
CA ILE A 27 -6.14 0.88 11.62
C ILE A 27 -5.84 0.76 13.12
N GLY A 28 -6.76 1.30 13.93
CA GLY A 28 -6.72 1.31 15.38
C GLY A 28 -5.96 2.51 15.95
N GLU A 29 -6.37 2.94 17.12
CA GLU A 29 -5.88 4.15 17.80
C GLU A 29 -4.36 4.20 17.93
N ARG A 30 -3.74 3.07 18.27
CA ARG A 30 -2.28 3.01 18.42
C ARG A 30 -1.55 3.25 17.10
N CYS A 31 -1.98 2.59 16.02
CA CYS A 31 -1.31 2.70 14.72
C CYS A 31 -1.51 4.11 14.15
N TYR A 32 -2.73 4.60 14.21
CA TYR A 32 -3.06 5.96 13.77
C TYR A 32 -2.34 7.03 14.59
N GLY A 33 -2.30 6.87 15.94
CA GLY A 33 -1.62 7.81 16.83
C GLY A 33 -0.11 7.88 16.56
N LEU A 34 0.56 6.75 16.39
CA LEU A 34 1.99 6.71 16.05
C LEU A 34 2.26 7.35 14.69
N TRP A 35 1.45 7.04 13.67
CA TRP A 35 1.60 7.68 12.36
C TRP A 35 1.42 9.20 12.47
N LYS A 36 0.41 9.64 13.20
CA LYS A 36 0.10 11.06 13.39
C LYS A 36 1.23 11.80 14.11
N GLU A 37 1.80 11.17 15.15
CA GLU A 37 2.87 11.75 15.96
C GLU A 37 4.19 11.87 15.18
N PHE A 38 4.57 10.83 14.42
CA PHE A 38 5.90 10.74 13.85
C PHE A 38 5.99 10.99 12.34
N ALA A 39 4.94 10.74 11.59
CA ALA A 39 4.98 10.75 10.13
C ALA A 39 4.12 11.85 9.48
N GLU A 40 2.95 12.16 10.01
CA GLU A 40 1.96 13.06 9.41
C GLU A 40 2.55 14.36 8.91
N GLN A 41 3.34 15.05 9.73
CA GLN A 41 3.92 16.35 9.37
C GLN A 41 4.82 16.27 8.13
N SER A 42 5.65 15.23 8.05
CA SER A 42 6.55 15.04 6.90
C SER A 42 5.76 14.74 5.62
N TRP A 43 4.66 14.01 5.73
CA TRP A 43 3.78 13.68 4.62
C TRP A 43 2.97 14.90 4.16
N LEU A 44 2.47 15.72 5.10
CA LEU A 44 1.77 16.96 4.76
C LEU A 44 2.68 17.92 3.99
N LEU A 45 3.89 18.18 4.46
CA LEU A 45 4.85 19.05 3.77
C LEU A 45 5.16 18.55 2.35
N TYR A 46 5.31 17.25 2.18
CA TYR A 46 5.53 16.64 0.88
C TYR A 46 4.29 16.79 -0.03
N CYS A 47 3.10 16.49 0.50
CA CYS A 47 1.85 16.61 -0.24
C CYS A 47 1.54 18.06 -0.64
N GLU A 48 1.81 19.02 0.23
CA GLU A 48 1.68 20.45 -0.07
C GLU A 48 2.59 20.89 -1.21
N LYS A 49 3.86 20.52 -1.13
CA LYS A 49 4.84 20.84 -2.16
C LYS A 49 4.48 20.32 -3.54
N HIS A 50 3.85 19.16 -3.63
CA HIS A 50 3.57 18.47 -4.87
C HIS A 50 2.09 18.46 -5.28
N ASP A 51 1.27 19.23 -4.58
CA ASP A 51 -0.19 19.34 -4.81
C ASP A 51 -0.93 18.00 -4.74
N LEU A 52 -0.52 17.13 -3.80
CA LEU A 52 -1.07 15.80 -3.61
C LEU A 52 -2.14 15.78 -2.51
N GLY A 53 -3.11 14.89 -2.64
CA GLY A 53 -4.00 14.50 -1.56
C GLY A 53 -3.29 13.65 -0.51
N LEU A 54 -3.81 13.65 0.72
CA LEU A 54 -3.38 12.77 1.80
C LEU A 54 -4.61 12.10 2.43
N ILE A 55 -4.66 10.78 2.34
CA ILE A 55 -5.79 9.97 2.75
C ILE A 55 -5.33 8.88 3.73
N VAL A 56 -6.05 8.73 4.83
CA VAL A 56 -5.78 7.72 5.84
C VAL A 56 -6.99 6.80 6.02
N VAL A 57 -6.78 5.51 5.85
CA VAL A 57 -7.78 4.48 6.15
C VAL A 57 -7.63 4.09 7.62
N LYS A 58 -8.65 4.35 8.44
CA LYS A 58 -8.63 4.20 9.91
C LYS A 58 -9.29 2.92 10.40
N ASN A 59 -10.15 2.35 9.59
CA ASN A 59 -10.87 1.11 9.92
C ASN A 59 -10.77 0.09 8.79
N ASP A 60 -11.09 -1.16 9.11
CA ASP A 60 -11.09 -2.24 8.13
C ASP A 60 -12.00 -1.89 6.93
N LEU A 61 -11.50 -2.12 5.71
CA LEU A 61 -12.24 -1.93 4.46
C LEU A 61 -13.24 -3.06 4.20
N ILE A 62 -13.10 -4.16 4.91
CA ILE A 62 -14.03 -5.30 4.94
C ILE A 62 -14.32 -5.61 6.40
N GLU A 63 -15.57 -5.82 6.73
CA GLU A 63 -16.00 -6.22 8.06
C GLU A 63 -15.33 -7.54 8.49
N LYS A 64 -14.93 -7.63 9.75
CA LYS A 64 -14.15 -8.78 10.29
C LYS A 64 -14.92 -10.10 10.19
N GLU A 65 -16.23 -10.04 10.24
CA GLU A 65 -17.16 -11.17 10.13
C GLU A 65 -17.30 -11.69 8.70
N ASN A 66 -16.86 -10.90 7.70
CA ASN A 66 -16.90 -11.29 6.30
C ASN A 66 -15.86 -12.39 6.03
N LYS A 67 -16.28 -13.46 5.33
CA LYS A 67 -15.41 -14.58 4.93
C LYS A 67 -14.17 -14.14 4.12
N SER A 68 -14.28 -13.03 3.42
CA SER A 68 -13.20 -12.44 2.61
C SER A 68 -12.30 -11.50 3.42
N TRP A 69 -12.56 -11.31 4.72
CA TRP A 69 -11.72 -10.46 5.54
C TRP A 69 -10.27 -10.96 5.57
N LYS A 70 -9.35 -10.03 5.43
CA LYS A 70 -7.91 -10.24 5.55
C LYS A 70 -7.31 -9.16 6.45
N LYS A 71 -6.15 -9.48 7.02
CA LYS A 71 -5.41 -8.50 7.83
C LYS A 71 -5.21 -7.19 7.07
N PRO A 72 -5.11 -6.04 7.77
CA PRO A 72 -4.93 -4.71 7.17
C PRO A 72 -3.88 -4.64 6.06
N THR A 73 -2.75 -5.34 6.23
CA THR A 73 -1.68 -5.42 5.22
C THR A 73 -2.15 -5.89 3.84
N TRP A 74 -3.20 -6.70 3.77
CA TRP A 74 -3.79 -7.16 2.51
C TRP A 74 -4.89 -6.23 1.99
N GLN A 75 -5.50 -5.45 2.87
CA GLN A 75 -6.59 -4.55 2.51
C GLN A 75 -6.12 -3.36 1.66
N LYS A 76 -4.81 -3.09 1.60
CA LYS A 76 -4.24 -2.12 0.66
C LYS A 76 -4.63 -2.39 -0.81
N LEU A 77 -4.89 -3.64 -1.17
CA LEU A 77 -5.35 -3.99 -2.52
C LEU A 77 -6.78 -3.52 -2.82
N LEU A 78 -7.54 -3.12 -1.81
CA LEU A 78 -8.91 -2.65 -1.94
C LEU A 78 -9.01 -1.11 -1.96
N ILE A 79 -7.93 -0.39 -1.68
CA ILE A 79 -7.95 1.07 -1.55
C ILE A 79 -8.49 1.72 -2.82
N GLY A 80 -7.96 1.35 -3.98
CA GLY A 80 -8.40 1.92 -5.26
C GLY A 80 -9.90 1.74 -5.52
N LYS A 81 -10.41 0.52 -5.26
CA LYS A 81 -11.85 0.25 -5.34
C LYS A 81 -12.64 1.11 -4.35
N THR A 82 -12.17 1.19 -3.11
CA THR A 82 -12.87 1.94 -2.06
C THR A 82 -12.92 3.44 -2.35
N ILE A 83 -11.84 4.01 -2.89
CA ILE A 83 -11.80 5.42 -3.34
C ILE A 83 -12.82 5.65 -4.44
N LYS A 84 -12.85 4.77 -5.43
CA LYS A 84 -13.81 4.84 -6.55
C LYS A 84 -15.26 4.68 -6.09
N ASP A 85 -15.56 3.69 -5.24
CA ASP A 85 -16.91 3.43 -4.74
C ASP A 85 -17.47 4.59 -3.87
N ARG A 86 -16.59 5.49 -3.42
CA ARG A 86 -16.94 6.66 -2.60
C ARG A 86 -16.90 7.99 -3.35
N ASP A 87 -16.72 7.93 -4.67
CA ASP A 87 -16.62 9.10 -5.54
C ASP A 87 -15.60 10.14 -5.05
N ILE A 88 -14.47 9.64 -4.47
CA ILE A 88 -13.35 10.51 -4.11
C ILE A 88 -12.58 10.83 -5.40
N ASP A 89 -12.46 12.11 -5.73
CA ASP A 89 -11.88 12.60 -6.99
C ASP A 89 -10.35 12.46 -7.01
N ILE A 90 -9.88 11.23 -7.14
CA ILE A 90 -8.47 10.84 -7.22
C ILE A 90 -8.26 9.90 -8.39
N ASN A 91 -7.29 10.20 -9.25
CA ASN A 91 -6.91 9.39 -10.40
C ASN A 91 -5.86 8.34 -10.03
N ASN A 92 -4.80 8.75 -9.34
CA ASN A 92 -3.71 7.84 -8.97
C ASN A 92 -3.47 7.88 -7.47
N ILE A 93 -3.10 6.73 -6.91
CA ILE A 93 -2.74 6.59 -5.50
C ILE A 93 -1.34 6.02 -5.36
N CYS A 94 -0.57 6.56 -4.43
CA CYS A 94 0.64 5.95 -3.93
C CYS A 94 0.40 5.45 -2.50
N TYR A 95 0.41 4.13 -2.31
CA TYR A 95 0.29 3.54 -0.98
C TYR A 95 1.66 3.50 -0.30
N LEU A 96 1.71 4.01 0.93
CA LEU A 96 2.87 3.92 1.81
C LEU A 96 2.48 3.29 3.15
N ASP A 97 3.38 2.49 3.72
CA ASP A 97 3.20 1.96 5.07
C ASP A 97 3.39 3.08 6.12
N THR A 98 2.71 2.97 7.26
CA THR A 98 2.64 4.01 8.31
C THR A 98 3.97 4.32 9.02
N ASP A 99 4.97 3.48 8.86
CA ASP A 99 6.32 3.60 9.47
C ASP A 99 7.33 4.30 8.55
N ILE A 100 6.86 4.95 7.49
CA ILE A 100 7.69 5.71 6.55
C ILE A 100 7.70 7.20 6.95
N ILE A 101 8.88 7.79 6.99
CA ILE A 101 9.07 9.24 7.05
C ILE A 101 9.42 9.73 5.64
N ILE A 102 8.66 10.67 5.11
CA ILE A 102 8.93 11.24 3.79
C ILE A 102 9.89 12.43 3.96
N ASN A 103 10.97 12.43 3.18
CA ASN A 103 11.78 13.63 3.06
C ASN A 103 11.03 14.67 2.21
N PRO A 104 10.64 15.83 2.75
CA PRO A 104 9.89 16.84 1.99
C PRO A 104 10.62 17.37 0.74
N LEU A 105 11.95 17.19 0.69
CA LEU A 105 12.76 17.59 -0.48
C LEU A 105 12.73 16.53 -1.60
N SER A 106 12.19 15.35 -1.36
CA SER A 106 12.08 14.31 -2.38
C SER A 106 11.30 14.79 -3.62
N PRO A 107 11.65 14.30 -4.80
CA PRO A 107 10.88 14.59 -6.01
C PRO A 107 9.49 13.98 -5.93
N ASN A 108 8.56 14.47 -6.77
CA ASN A 108 7.22 13.91 -6.84
C ASN A 108 7.26 12.46 -7.32
N ILE A 109 6.78 11.54 -6.48
CA ILE A 109 6.76 10.10 -6.79
C ILE A 109 5.96 9.78 -8.05
N PHE A 110 4.92 10.54 -8.35
CA PHE A 110 4.07 10.34 -9.52
C PHE A 110 4.76 10.67 -10.83
N ASN A 111 5.87 11.41 -10.82
CA ASN A 111 6.70 11.62 -12.02
C ASN A 111 7.39 10.35 -12.52
N TYR A 112 7.39 9.29 -11.72
CA TYR A 112 7.98 7.99 -12.03
C TYR A 112 6.93 6.91 -12.30
N HIS A 113 5.67 7.32 -12.49
CA HIS A 113 4.55 6.44 -12.75
C HIS A 113 4.08 6.57 -14.20
N ASP A 114 3.96 5.45 -14.90
CA ASP A 114 3.37 5.38 -16.24
C ASP A 114 1.87 5.10 -16.11
N GLU A 115 1.04 5.91 -16.78
CA GLU A 115 -0.42 5.73 -16.77
C GLU A 115 -0.82 4.32 -17.25
N GLY A 116 -1.83 3.76 -16.58
CA GLY A 116 -2.35 2.42 -16.88
C GLY A 116 -1.53 1.27 -16.28
N ASN A 117 -0.43 1.55 -15.58
CA ASN A 117 0.42 0.55 -14.95
C ASN A 117 0.32 0.59 -13.42
N ILE A 118 0.74 -0.51 -12.79
CA ILE A 118 1.01 -0.57 -11.36
C ILE A 118 2.51 -0.46 -11.15
N SER A 119 2.94 0.63 -10.50
CA SER A 119 4.34 0.83 -10.14
C SER A 119 4.64 0.25 -8.77
N LEU A 120 5.69 -0.53 -8.65
CA LEU A 120 6.11 -1.17 -7.39
C LEU A 120 7.59 -0.88 -7.12
N VAL A 121 7.92 -0.66 -5.85
CA VAL A 121 9.32 -0.63 -5.43
C VAL A 121 9.88 -2.04 -5.45
N SER A 122 10.80 -2.32 -6.36
CA SER A 122 11.50 -3.61 -6.42
C SER A 122 12.76 -3.57 -5.55
N LYS A 123 12.83 -4.49 -4.60
CA LYS A 123 14.05 -4.72 -3.79
C LYS A 123 15.06 -5.65 -4.47
N ARG A 124 14.92 -5.90 -5.77
CA ARG A 124 15.72 -6.91 -6.47
C ARG A 124 17.23 -6.75 -6.28
N ASN A 125 17.71 -5.52 -6.22
CA ASN A 125 19.15 -5.22 -6.08
C ASN A 125 19.58 -4.84 -4.66
N ASN A 126 18.63 -4.65 -3.72
CA ASN A 126 18.91 -4.12 -2.38
C ASN A 126 18.24 -4.95 -1.29
N LEU A 127 18.00 -6.23 -1.52
CA LEU A 127 17.47 -7.10 -0.45
C LEU A 127 18.52 -7.24 0.66
N PRO A 128 18.19 -6.85 1.92
CA PRO A 128 19.10 -7.03 3.06
C PRO A 128 19.23 -8.50 3.47
N PHE A 129 18.65 -9.41 2.70
CA PHE A 129 18.63 -10.84 2.97
C PHE A 129 19.42 -11.58 1.90
N SER A 130 20.19 -12.59 2.33
CA SER A 130 20.79 -13.52 1.39
C SER A 130 19.71 -14.21 0.56
N TYR A 131 20.06 -14.65 -0.63
CA TYR A 131 19.19 -15.39 -1.53
C TYR A 131 18.50 -16.57 -0.82
N GLU A 132 19.25 -17.34 -0.04
CA GLU A 132 18.73 -18.46 0.74
C GLU A 132 17.64 -18.03 1.74
N LYS A 133 17.85 -16.92 2.46
CA LYS A 133 16.83 -16.39 3.39
C LYS A 133 15.57 -15.95 2.63
N THR A 134 15.72 -15.40 1.44
CA THR A 134 14.59 -15.01 0.58
C THR A 134 13.80 -16.24 0.15
N LEU A 135 14.45 -17.30 -0.31
CA LEU A 135 13.80 -18.55 -0.70
C LEU A 135 13.07 -19.21 0.48
N LYS A 136 13.70 -19.29 1.65
CA LYS A 136 13.07 -19.82 2.87
C LYS A 136 11.81 -19.04 3.22
N ARG A 137 11.83 -17.71 3.07
CA ARG A 137 10.68 -16.85 3.34
C ARG A 137 9.56 -17.06 2.33
N ILE A 138 9.89 -17.21 1.05
CA ILE A 138 8.93 -17.52 -0.01
C ILE A 138 8.29 -18.89 0.22
N ALA A 139 9.09 -19.91 0.52
CA ALA A 139 8.61 -21.25 0.84
C ALA A 139 7.68 -21.26 2.07
N PHE A 140 8.03 -20.50 3.11
CA PHE A 140 7.18 -20.32 4.29
C PHE A 140 5.82 -19.73 3.93
N TYR A 141 5.78 -18.66 3.15
CA TYR A 141 4.51 -18.04 2.73
C TYR A 141 3.69 -18.96 1.85
N ARG A 142 4.34 -19.66 0.90
CA ARG A 142 3.69 -20.68 0.08
C ARG A 142 2.98 -21.71 0.96
N ASN A 143 3.71 -22.36 1.85
CA ASN A 143 3.16 -23.43 2.68
C ASN A 143 2.07 -22.94 3.65
N LYS A 144 2.11 -21.68 4.05
CA LYS A 144 1.13 -21.11 4.97
C LYS A 144 -0.17 -20.67 4.31
N TYR A 145 -0.12 -20.21 3.05
CA TYR A 145 -1.26 -19.52 2.41
C TYR A 145 -1.80 -20.21 1.16
N LEU A 146 -1.05 -21.12 0.57
CA LEU A 146 -1.51 -21.86 -0.61
C LEU A 146 -1.83 -23.30 -0.21
N SER A 147 -2.95 -23.81 -0.73
CA SER A 147 -3.30 -25.20 -0.54
C SER A 147 -2.33 -26.11 -1.31
N SER A 148 -2.14 -27.35 -0.84
CA SER A 148 -1.36 -28.37 -1.57
C SER A 148 -1.89 -28.67 -2.97
N ASN A 149 -3.16 -28.37 -3.22
CA ASN A 149 -3.84 -28.58 -4.50
C ASN A 149 -3.78 -27.35 -5.43
N TYR A 150 -3.04 -26.31 -5.05
CA TYR A 150 -2.91 -25.13 -5.91
C TYR A 150 -2.07 -25.50 -7.15
N PRO A 151 -2.55 -25.19 -8.37
CA PRO A 151 -1.83 -25.57 -9.59
C PRO A 151 -0.44 -24.94 -9.63
N LEU A 152 0.55 -25.77 -9.95
CA LEU A 152 1.98 -25.37 -10.00
C LEU A 152 2.33 -24.49 -11.20
N ASP A 153 1.44 -24.34 -12.13
CA ASP A 153 1.58 -23.55 -13.37
C ASP A 153 1.21 -22.06 -13.19
N SER A 154 0.87 -21.62 -11.98
CA SER A 154 0.65 -20.20 -11.74
C SER A 154 1.96 -19.42 -11.93
N ALA A 155 1.86 -18.17 -12.39
CA ALA A 155 3.00 -17.28 -12.63
C ALA A 155 3.92 -17.13 -11.40
N LEU A 156 3.36 -17.24 -10.17
CA LEU A 156 4.11 -17.23 -8.92
C LEU A 156 5.03 -18.45 -8.80
N PHE A 157 4.57 -19.64 -9.20
CA PHE A 157 5.34 -20.88 -9.14
C PHE A 157 6.36 -20.96 -10.24
N ILE A 158 6.04 -20.54 -11.46
CA ILE A 158 7.00 -20.46 -12.57
C ILE A 158 8.17 -19.55 -12.20
N SER A 159 7.88 -18.42 -11.55
CA SER A 159 8.92 -17.52 -11.06
C SER A 159 9.80 -18.17 -9.98
N LEU A 160 9.23 -19.00 -9.10
CA LEU A 160 9.95 -19.73 -8.05
C LEU A 160 10.77 -20.88 -8.61
N GLU A 161 10.23 -21.67 -9.55
CA GLU A 161 10.99 -22.73 -10.23
C GLU A 161 12.16 -22.17 -11.04
N ASN A 162 11.99 -21.07 -11.71
CA ASN A 162 13.09 -20.40 -12.42
C ASN A 162 14.17 -19.91 -11.44
N LEU A 163 13.80 -19.42 -10.25
CA LEU A 163 14.75 -19.11 -9.19
C LEU A 163 15.51 -20.34 -8.67
N TYR A 164 14.91 -21.52 -8.70
CA TYR A 164 15.57 -22.78 -8.32
C TYR A 164 16.42 -23.40 -9.44
N LYS A 165 16.11 -23.13 -10.70
CA LYS A 165 16.83 -23.73 -11.86
C LYS A 165 18.09 -22.99 -12.25
N TYR A 166 18.26 -21.73 -11.86
CA TYR A 166 19.37 -20.86 -12.29
C TYR A 166 20.40 -20.58 -11.19
N HIS A 167 20.35 -21.31 -10.10
CA HIS A 167 21.32 -21.29 -8.99
C HIS A 167 21.45 -22.68 -8.35
#